data_2b3d5d28266a2b390d5c406caadb48b3
#
_entry.id   2b3d5d28266a2b390d5c406caadb48b3
#
_cell.length_a   1.000
_cell.length_b   1.000
_cell.length_c   1.000
_cell.angle_alpha   90.00
_cell.angle_beta   90.00
_cell.angle_gamma   90.00
#
_symmetry.space_group_name_H-M   'P 1'
#
loop_
_entity.id
_entity.type
_entity.pdbx_description
1 polymer ?
#
loop_
_entity_poly.entity_id
_entity_poly.type
_entity_poly.pdbx_seq_one_letter_code
_entity_poly.pdbx_strand_id
1 'polypeptide(L)'
;MSDKIKKYENIDKAAVKTTYIVALIVLLALIIWGVFALVNFWKYEQTNDAQVKEYINPILSRSNGYVQEIRYSDHQKVAKGDTLIVLDKDEANVSLQEAEAALASAEAQLKVLESNVGTASSNASVSEAKISAAEAELWQQQQEFNRYKKLLEGEAVTQQQFENVKTRLEVAKSNVEAIKNTYDASQGRTRDVNAQIAVAKANIQQRKSTLERVKLDMKYSVIVAPSDGYMGKKNLQEGQYVQKGQTIGFIVDQNQGKWIVANFEETQIAKMQEGQEATITVDAYPDETFHGKIESLSPATGSEFSLLPTNNATGNFVKITQRFPVRILFTDDASKLQKLRAGMNAEVFVPKS
;
A
#
# COMPACT_ATOMS: atom_id res chain seq x y z
N MET A 1 -8.77 -97.39 35.59
CA MET A 1 -8.65 -96.04 36.24
C MET A 1 -7.36 -95.34 35.91
N SER A 2 -6.28 -96.05 35.59
CA SER A 2 -4.92 -95.53 35.26
C SER A 2 -4.82 -94.73 33.92
N ASP A 3 -5.57 -95.16 32.88
CA ASP A 3 -5.46 -94.54 31.53
C ASP A 3 -6.13 -93.16 31.43
N LYS A 4 -7.17 -92.89 32.20
CA LYS A 4 -7.81 -91.56 32.26
C LYS A 4 -6.91 -90.55 32.93
N ILE A 5 -6.18 -90.93 33.97
CA ILE A 5 -5.27 -90.04 34.71
C ILE A 5 -4.07 -89.59 33.80
N LYS A 6 -3.49 -90.56 33.04
CA LYS A 6 -2.42 -90.29 32.08
C LYS A 6 -2.86 -89.31 30.94
N LYS A 7 -4.13 -89.43 30.51
CA LYS A 7 -4.71 -88.62 29.45
C LYS A 7 -4.91 -87.16 29.93
N TYR A 8 -5.33 -86.96 31.18
CA TYR A 8 -5.44 -85.59 31.76
C TYR A 8 -4.07 -84.99 32.00
N GLU A 9 -3.08 -85.70 32.50
CA GLU A 9 -1.71 -85.23 32.71
C GLU A 9 -1.00 -84.84 31.40
N ASN A 10 -1.29 -85.49 30.28
CA ASN A 10 -0.78 -85.14 28.97
C ASN A 10 -1.51 -83.95 28.35
N ILE A 11 -2.79 -83.72 28.65
CA ILE A 11 -3.56 -82.59 28.23
C ILE A 11 -3.07 -81.37 29.00
N ASP A 12 -2.82 -81.48 30.33
CA ASP A 12 -2.26 -80.38 31.12
C ASP A 12 -0.84 -80.02 30.69
N LYS A 13 0.02 -81.01 30.40
CA LYS A 13 1.38 -80.70 29.86
C LYS A 13 1.34 -80.12 28.48
N ALA A 14 0.39 -80.45 27.62
CA ALA A 14 0.21 -79.85 26.31
C ALA A 14 -0.34 -78.41 26.44
N ALA A 15 -1.33 -78.19 27.32
CA ALA A 15 -1.90 -76.88 27.59
C ALA A 15 -0.84 -75.89 28.17
N VAL A 16 -0.03 -76.36 29.14
CA VAL A 16 1.08 -75.58 29.71
C VAL A 16 2.13 -75.23 28.65
N LYS A 17 2.47 -76.23 27.75
CA LYS A 17 3.42 -76.00 26.66
C LYS A 17 2.92 -74.95 25.62
N THR A 18 1.61 -75.07 25.26
CA THR A 18 0.99 -74.05 24.38
C THR A 18 0.93 -72.67 25.00
N THR A 19 0.65 -72.55 26.31
CA THR A 19 0.67 -71.26 27.05
C THR A 19 2.05 -70.66 27.05
N TYR A 20 3.11 -71.40 27.27
CA TYR A 20 4.51 -70.96 27.19
C TYR A 20 4.88 -70.45 25.77
N ILE A 21 4.43 -71.19 24.72
CA ILE A 21 4.68 -70.79 23.33
C ILE A 21 3.97 -69.49 23.01
N VAL A 22 2.71 -69.31 23.42
CA VAL A 22 1.96 -68.04 23.22
C VAL A 22 2.60 -66.91 24.01
N ALA A 23 3.00 -67.18 25.27
CA ALA A 23 3.70 -66.17 26.08
C ALA A 23 5.03 -65.73 25.42
N LEU A 24 5.79 -66.66 24.84
CA LEU A 24 7.04 -66.41 24.13
C LEU A 24 6.79 -65.53 22.87
N ILE A 25 5.72 -65.83 22.11
CA ILE A 25 5.35 -65.07 20.90
C ILE A 25 4.97 -63.65 21.28
N VAL A 26 4.16 -63.46 22.34
CA VAL A 26 3.78 -62.13 22.85
C VAL A 26 4.99 -61.36 23.33
N LEU A 27 5.92 -62.02 24.05
CA LEU A 27 7.16 -61.39 24.49
C LEU A 27 8.04 -60.96 23.33
N LEU A 28 8.19 -61.80 22.30
CA LEU A 28 8.92 -61.45 21.08
C LEU A 28 8.28 -60.30 20.34
N ALA A 29 6.94 -60.27 20.22
CA ALA A 29 6.22 -59.16 19.60
C ALA A 29 6.42 -57.85 20.37
N LEU A 30 6.41 -57.87 21.72
CA LEU A 30 6.71 -56.71 22.57
C LEU A 30 8.16 -56.23 22.42
N ILE A 31 9.13 -57.17 22.31
CA ILE A 31 10.54 -56.82 22.08
C ILE A 31 10.70 -56.15 20.72
N ILE A 32 10.11 -56.71 19.66
CA ILE A 32 10.16 -56.15 18.30
C ILE A 32 9.51 -54.77 18.27
N TRP A 33 8.34 -54.63 18.91
CA TRP A 33 7.67 -53.34 19.04
C TRP A 33 8.53 -52.30 19.81
N GLY A 34 9.15 -52.74 20.94
CA GLY A 34 10.04 -51.89 21.74
C GLY A 34 11.28 -51.45 20.97
N VAL A 35 11.90 -52.35 20.22
CA VAL A 35 13.06 -52.03 19.37
C VAL A 35 12.66 -51.03 18.27
N PHE A 36 11.50 -51.25 17.62
CA PHE A 36 10.98 -50.34 16.60
C PHE A 36 10.70 -48.94 17.15
N ALA A 37 10.07 -48.83 18.32
CA ALA A 37 9.82 -47.57 19.00
C ALA A 37 11.12 -46.89 19.41
N LEU A 38 12.11 -47.64 19.89
CA LEU A 38 13.44 -47.09 20.28
C LEU A 38 14.21 -46.56 19.07
N VAL A 39 14.18 -47.27 17.96
CA VAL A 39 14.83 -46.85 16.69
C VAL A 39 14.18 -45.55 16.16
N ASN A 40 12.85 -45.46 16.18
CA ASN A 40 12.16 -44.21 15.78
C ASN A 40 12.51 -43.01 16.69
N PHE A 41 12.53 -43.24 18.01
CA PHE A 41 12.93 -42.21 18.98
C PHE A 41 14.37 -41.71 18.75
N TRP A 42 15.27 -42.59 18.31
CA TRP A 42 16.67 -42.20 18.04
C TRP A 42 16.85 -41.55 16.68
N LYS A 43 15.98 -41.82 15.72
CA LYS A 43 16.14 -41.41 14.32
C LYS A 43 15.52 -40.05 14.04
N TYR A 44 14.49 -39.64 14.76
CA TYR A 44 13.74 -38.42 14.49
C TYR A 44 13.70 -37.50 15.72
N GLU A 45 13.75 -36.21 15.48
CA GLU A 45 13.26 -35.19 16.42
C GLU A 45 11.80 -34.95 16.11
N GLN A 46 10.94 -35.01 17.14
CA GLN A 46 9.50 -34.86 16.95
C GLN A 46 8.92 -33.76 17.88
N THR A 47 7.87 -33.14 17.40
CA THR A 47 7.06 -32.22 18.22
C THR A 47 5.59 -32.33 17.83
N ASN A 48 4.72 -32.30 18.82
CA ASN A 48 3.27 -32.21 18.68
C ASN A 48 2.77 -30.75 18.86
N ASP A 49 3.67 -29.82 19.15
CA ASP A 49 3.37 -28.41 19.26
C ASP A 49 3.65 -27.73 17.92
N ALA A 50 2.82 -28.06 16.93
CA ALA A 50 2.93 -27.52 15.59
C ALA A 50 1.56 -27.12 15.05
N GLN A 51 1.52 -26.03 14.28
CA GLN A 51 0.28 -25.53 13.68
C GLN A 51 0.46 -25.13 12.23
N VAL A 52 -0.54 -25.44 11.43
CA VAL A 52 -0.68 -24.92 10.06
C VAL A 52 -0.92 -23.41 10.13
N LYS A 53 -0.19 -22.64 9.34
CA LYS A 53 -0.33 -21.19 9.19
C LYS A 53 -0.56 -20.86 7.72
N GLU A 54 -1.33 -19.78 7.52
CA GLU A 54 -1.60 -19.17 6.22
C GLU A 54 -1.47 -17.66 6.38
N TYR A 55 -1.32 -16.92 5.27
CA TYR A 55 -1.35 -15.46 5.32
C TYR A 55 -2.78 -14.96 5.55
N ILE A 56 -2.96 -14.28 6.67
CA ILE A 56 -4.22 -13.65 7.06
C ILE A 56 -4.03 -12.14 6.95
N ASN A 57 -4.58 -11.54 5.90
CA ASN A 57 -4.42 -10.13 5.61
C ASN A 57 -5.59 -9.33 6.20
N PRO A 58 -5.34 -8.30 7.03
CA PRO A 58 -6.38 -7.41 7.49
C PRO A 58 -6.84 -6.51 6.32
N ILE A 59 -8.15 -6.34 6.19
CA ILE A 59 -8.76 -5.40 5.27
C ILE A 59 -9.05 -4.13 6.05
N LEU A 60 -8.42 -3.02 5.63
CA LEU A 60 -8.54 -1.72 6.29
C LEU A 60 -9.42 -0.79 5.46
N SER A 61 -10.27 -0.01 6.12
CA SER A 61 -10.97 1.09 5.46
C SER A 61 -9.98 2.20 5.08
N ARG A 62 -10.10 2.72 3.85
CA ARG A 62 -9.34 3.89 3.38
C ARG A 62 -10.13 5.19 3.44
N SER A 63 -11.45 5.10 3.69
CA SER A 63 -12.37 6.22 3.81
C SER A 63 -13.14 6.14 5.12
N ASN A 64 -13.73 7.25 5.55
CA ASN A 64 -14.70 7.30 6.63
C ASN A 64 -16.11 7.17 6.04
N GLY A 65 -17.06 6.71 6.83
CA GLY A 65 -18.47 6.71 6.46
C GLY A 65 -19.29 5.67 7.19
N TYR A 66 -20.59 5.74 7.03
CA TYR A 66 -21.50 4.72 7.53
C TYR A 66 -21.55 3.54 6.56
N VAL A 67 -21.60 2.32 7.10
CA VAL A 67 -21.76 1.10 6.28
C VAL A 67 -23.19 1.09 5.72
N GLN A 68 -23.31 1.22 4.41
CA GLN A 68 -24.57 1.16 3.69
C GLN A 68 -24.98 -0.30 3.42
N GLU A 69 -24.02 -1.13 2.97
CA GLU A 69 -24.27 -2.51 2.56
C GLU A 69 -23.03 -3.38 2.76
N ILE A 70 -23.23 -4.63 3.21
CA ILE A 70 -22.18 -5.65 3.33
C ILE A 70 -22.50 -6.78 2.35
N ARG A 71 -21.66 -6.96 1.34
CA ARG A 71 -21.85 -7.88 0.19
C ARG A 71 -21.14 -9.22 0.32
N TYR A 72 -20.70 -9.61 1.50
CA TYR A 72 -20.10 -10.92 1.72
C TYR A 72 -20.72 -11.59 2.94
N SER A 73 -20.62 -12.94 2.97
CA SER A 73 -20.97 -13.76 4.12
C SER A 73 -19.74 -14.28 4.84
N ASP A 74 -19.90 -14.72 6.09
CA ASP A 74 -18.83 -15.35 6.85
C ASP A 74 -18.27 -16.55 6.07
N HIS A 75 -16.94 -16.65 6.00
CA HIS A 75 -16.20 -17.72 5.34
C HIS A 75 -16.45 -17.86 3.83
N GLN A 76 -17.05 -16.86 3.20
CA GLN A 76 -17.28 -16.86 1.76
C GLN A 76 -15.95 -16.76 1.00
N LYS A 77 -15.84 -17.52 -0.08
CA LYS A 77 -14.75 -17.38 -1.06
C LYS A 77 -15.00 -16.12 -1.89
N VAL A 78 -13.97 -15.28 -2.02
CA VAL A 78 -13.99 -14.04 -2.80
C VAL A 78 -12.79 -13.99 -3.73
N ALA A 79 -12.96 -13.31 -4.86
CA ALA A 79 -11.90 -12.99 -5.79
C ALA A 79 -11.37 -11.57 -5.56
N LYS A 80 -10.12 -11.34 -5.95
CA LYS A 80 -9.51 -10.01 -5.91
C LYS A 80 -10.34 -9.00 -6.70
N GLY A 81 -10.74 -7.91 -6.06
CA GLY A 81 -11.56 -6.86 -6.64
C GLY A 81 -13.06 -7.00 -6.37
N ASP A 82 -13.52 -8.11 -5.80
CA ASP A 82 -14.91 -8.26 -5.38
C ASP A 82 -15.28 -7.19 -4.35
N THR A 83 -16.45 -6.59 -4.53
CA THR A 83 -16.96 -5.59 -3.58
C THR A 83 -17.41 -6.27 -2.29
N LEU A 84 -16.78 -5.88 -1.18
CA LEU A 84 -17.06 -6.42 0.14
C LEU A 84 -18.03 -5.54 0.93
N ILE A 85 -17.78 -4.24 0.94
CA ILE A 85 -18.56 -3.27 1.73
C ILE A 85 -18.73 -2.00 0.89
N VAL A 86 -19.91 -1.43 0.95
CA VAL A 86 -20.23 -0.11 0.39
C VAL A 86 -20.50 0.83 1.55
N LEU A 87 -19.73 1.91 1.63
CA LEU A 87 -19.99 3.01 2.56
C LEU A 87 -20.96 4.01 1.91
N ASP A 88 -21.69 4.74 2.73
CA ASP A 88 -22.51 5.86 2.30
C ASP A 88 -21.65 6.90 1.55
N LYS A 89 -22.18 7.39 0.44
CA LYS A 89 -21.49 8.29 -0.48
C LYS A 89 -22.05 9.72 -0.48
N ASP A 90 -23.05 10.02 0.33
CA ASP A 90 -23.73 11.32 0.26
C ASP A 90 -22.77 12.47 0.57
N GLU A 91 -21.98 12.36 1.64
CA GLU A 91 -20.95 13.36 1.98
C GLU A 91 -19.85 13.44 0.91
N ALA A 92 -19.45 12.29 0.35
CA ALA A 92 -18.46 12.24 -0.72
C ALA A 92 -18.97 12.88 -2.02
N ASN A 93 -20.26 12.71 -2.35
CA ASN A 93 -20.91 13.34 -3.50
C ASN A 93 -20.97 14.87 -3.34
N VAL A 94 -21.33 15.37 -2.16
CA VAL A 94 -21.31 16.83 -1.87
C VAL A 94 -19.90 17.38 -2.02
N SER A 95 -18.91 16.73 -1.43
CA SER A 95 -17.49 17.14 -1.55
C SER A 95 -16.99 17.12 -3.00
N LEU A 96 -17.47 16.18 -3.81
CA LEU A 96 -17.15 16.13 -5.25
C LEU A 96 -17.71 17.35 -5.97
N GLN A 97 -19.00 17.69 -5.76
CA GLN A 97 -19.64 18.85 -6.35
C GLN A 97 -18.95 20.16 -5.94
N GLU A 98 -18.57 20.30 -4.68
CA GLU A 98 -17.81 21.46 -4.19
C GLU A 98 -16.45 21.61 -4.89
N ALA A 99 -15.72 20.50 -5.05
CA ALA A 99 -14.41 20.51 -5.73
C ALA A 99 -14.55 20.83 -7.23
N GLU A 100 -15.60 20.32 -7.89
CA GLU A 100 -15.91 20.62 -9.30
C GLU A 100 -16.28 22.11 -9.48
N ALA A 101 -17.12 22.64 -8.61
CA ALA A 101 -17.50 24.06 -8.63
C ALA A 101 -16.29 24.99 -8.39
N ALA A 102 -15.41 24.61 -7.46
CA ALA A 102 -14.18 25.37 -7.19
C ALA A 102 -13.21 25.36 -8.40
N LEU A 103 -13.11 24.24 -9.12
CA LEU A 103 -12.33 24.18 -10.35
C LEU A 103 -12.95 25.03 -11.44
N ALA A 104 -14.25 24.93 -11.68
CA ALA A 104 -14.96 25.74 -12.67
C ALA A 104 -14.82 27.25 -12.41
N SER A 105 -14.87 27.67 -11.14
CA SER A 105 -14.64 29.06 -10.73
C SER A 105 -13.21 29.53 -11.07
N ALA A 106 -12.20 28.71 -10.81
CA ALA A 106 -10.81 29.04 -11.13
C ALA A 106 -10.57 29.13 -12.65
N GLU A 107 -11.20 28.26 -13.44
CA GLU A 107 -11.14 28.29 -14.91
C GLU A 107 -11.85 29.54 -15.48
N ALA A 108 -12.98 29.94 -14.91
CA ALA A 108 -13.67 31.17 -15.26
C ALA A 108 -12.79 32.41 -14.97
N GLN A 109 -12.10 32.43 -13.82
CA GLN A 109 -11.18 33.51 -13.49
C GLN A 109 -10.01 33.60 -14.48
N LEU A 110 -9.45 32.49 -14.93
CA LEU A 110 -8.44 32.48 -16.00
C LEU A 110 -8.97 33.13 -17.28
N LYS A 111 -10.18 32.81 -17.69
CA LYS A 111 -10.81 33.37 -18.91
C LYS A 111 -10.97 34.89 -18.81
N VAL A 112 -11.30 35.41 -17.63
CA VAL A 112 -11.34 36.90 -17.38
C VAL A 112 -9.97 37.50 -17.57
N LEU A 113 -8.92 36.90 -17.01
CA LEU A 113 -7.53 37.39 -17.15
C LEU A 113 -7.05 37.33 -18.61
N GLU A 114 -7.39 36.28 -19.34
CA GLU A 114 -7.08 36.18 -20.79
C GLU A 114 -7.75 37.31 -21.61
N SER A 115 -8.99 37.66 -21.27
CA SER A 115 -9.68 38.79 -21.87
C SER A 115 -8.96 40.12 -21.52
N ASN A 116 -8.51 40.27 -20.29
CA ASN A 116 -7.77 41.46 -19.85
C ASN A 116 -6.42 41.64 -20.57
N VAL A 117 -5.72 40.51 -20.91
CA VAL A 117 -4.50 40.58 -21.76
C VAL A 117 -4.83 41.14 -23.13
N GLY A 118 -5.93 40.70 -23.74
CA GLY A 118 -6.38 41.22 -25.04
C GLY A 118 -6.57 42.74 -24.99
N THR A 119 -7.24 43.26 -23.96
CA THR A 119 -7.43 44.70 -23.74
C THR A 119 -6.12 45.43 -23.51
N ALA A 120 -5.22 44.91 -22.65
CA ALA A 120 -3.93 45.50 -22.38
C ALA A 120 -3.03 45.56 -23.64
N SER A 121 -3.01 44.51 -24.44
CA SER A 121 -2.29 44.41 -25.71
C SER A 121 -2.82 45.43 -26.74
N SER A 122 -4.15 45.57 -26.86
CA SER A 122 -4.76 46.58 -27.75
C SER A 122 -4.38 47.99 -27.34
N ASN A 123 -4.34 48.30 -26.03
CA ASN A 123 -3.91 49.62 -25.55
C ASN A 123 -2.43 49.86 -25.84
N ALA A 124 -1.57 48.85 -25.77
CA ALA A 124 -0.16 48.98 -26.15
C ALA A 124 -0.02 49.25 -27.67
N SER A 125 -0.78 48.58 -28.52
CA SER A 125 -0.79 48.86 -29.97
C SER A 125 -1.27 50.29 -30.32
N VAL A 126 -2.27 50.78 -29.60
CA VAL A 126 -2.71 52.18 -29.76
C VAL A 126 -1.58 53.16 -29.36
N SER A 127 -0.85 52.86 -28.28
CA SER A 127 0.28 53.70 -27.87
C SER A 127 1.44 53.64 -28.86
N GLU A 128 1.70 52.49 -29.47
CA GLU A 128 2.69 52.30 -30.54
C GLU A 128 2.36 53.12 -31.80
N ALA A 129 1.08 53.12 -32.21
CA ALA A 129 0.64 53.94 -33.32
C ALA A 129 0.83 55.44 -33.05
N LYS A 130 0.65 55.89 -31.79
CA LYS A 130 0.92 57.29 -31.39
C LYS A 130 2.41 57.64 -31.45
N ILE A 131 3.33 56.73 -31.19
CA ILE A 131 4.77 56.95 -31.37
C ILE A 131 5.06 57.26 -32.82
N SER A 132 4.55 56.48 -33.78
CA SER A 132 4.77 56.72 -35.21
C SER A 132 4.27 58.08 -35.65
N ALA A 133 3.10 58.53 -35.15
CA ALA A 133 2.56 59.88 -35.44
C ALA A 133 3.46 60.99 -34.84
N ALA A 134 3.90 60.86 -33.59
CA ALA A 134 4.78 61.85 -32.94
C ALA A 134 6.18 61.89 -33.57
N GLU A 135 6.72 60.76 -34.04
CA GLU A 135 7.98 60.69 -34.78
C GLU A 135 7.89 61.37 -36.13
N ALA A 136 6.75 61.28 -36.85
CA ALA A 136 6.53 62.02 -38.08
C ALA A 136 6.48 63.56 -37.85
N GLU A 137 5.85 63.98 -36.76
CA GLU A 137 5.83 65.39 -36.38
C GLU A 137 7.24 65.87 -35.99
N LEU A 138 7.99 65.15 -35.19
CA LEU A 138 9.38 65.44 -34.85
C LEU A 138 10.23 65.54 -36.10
N TRP A 139 10.09 64.63 -37.07
CA TRP A 139 10.81 64.76 -38.34
C TRP A 139 10.49 66.05 -39.08
N GLN A 140 9.21 66.46 -39.13
CA GLN A 140 8.79 67.70 -39.76
C GLN A 140 9.43 68.90 -39.05
N GLN A 141 9.38 68.97 -37.72
CA GLN A 141 9.99 70.11 -36.98
C GLN A 141 11.52 70.10 -37.10
N GLN A 142 12.16 68.96 -37.25
CA GLN A 142 13.60 68.84 -37.50
C GLN A 142 13.95 69.40 -38.89
N GLN A 143 13.14 69.17 -39.93
CA GLN A 143 13.36 69.77 -41.26
C GLN A 143 13.16 71.26 -41.24
N GLU A 144 12.15 71.79 -40.53
CA GLU A 144 11.88 73.18 -40.35
C GLU A 144 13.05 73.90 -39.65
N PHE A 145 13.55 73.29 -38.55
CA PHE A 145 14.72 73.83 -37.82
C PHE A 145 15.95 73.88 -38.73
N ASN A 146 16.25 72.85 -39.49
CA ASN A 146 17.38 72.79 -40.41
C ASN A 146 17.27 73.91 -41.49
N ARG A 147 16.07 74.15 -41.99
CA ARG A 147 15.79 75.22 -42.97
C ARG A 147 16.00 76.62 -42.37
N TYR A 148 15.42 76.90 -41.21
CA TYR A 148 15.56 78.18 -40.51
C TYR A 148 16.98 78.47 -40.05
N LYS A 149 17.74 77.47 -39.69
CA LYS A 149 19.17 77.62 -39.38
C LYS A 149 19.96 78.12 -40.55
N LYS A 150 19.73 77.59 -41.77
CA LYS A 150 20.40 78.12 -42.99
C LYS A 150 19.94 79.51 -43.35
N LEU A 151 18.67 79.87 -43.16
CA LEU A 151 18.14 81.15 -43.43
C LEU A 151 18.67 82.18 -42.45
N LEU A 152 18.93 81.88 -41.22
CA LEU A 152 19.55 82.72 -40.20
C LEU A 152 21.01 83.02 -40.55
N GLU A 153 21.74 81.99 -41.00
CA GLU A 153 23.13 82.10 -41.44
C GLU A 153 23.24 83.10 -42.70
N GLY A 154 22.17 83.12 -43.48
CA GLY A 154 22.02 84.03 -44.65
C GLY A 154 21.33 85.38 -44.30
N GLU A 155 21.12 85.73 -43.03
CA GLU A 155 20.44 86.95 -42.52
C GLU A 155 19.00 87.11 -43.08
N ALA A 156 18.34 86.06 -43.56
CA ALA A 156 17.02 86.13 -44.19
C ALA A 156 15.86 85.94 -43.15
N VAL A 157 16.12 85.70 -41.89
CA VAL A 157 15.14 85.61 -40.79
C VAL A 157 15.67 86.22 -39.52
N THR A 158 14.77 86.60 -38.57
CA THR A 158 15.14 87.18 -37.28
C THR A 158 15.54 86.08 -36.27
N GLN A 159 16.38 86.43 -35.30
CA GLN A 159 16.78 85.59 -34.19
C GLN A 159 15.54 85.08 -33.44
N GLN A 160 14.53 85.90 -33.20
CA GLN A 160 13.28 85.46 -32.55
C GLN A 160 12.53 84.40 -33.34
N GLN A 161 12.50 84.47 -34.68
CA GLN A 161 11.87 83.46 -35.53
C GLN A 161 12.62 82.12 -35.43
N PHE A 162 13.93 82.09 -35.40
CA PHE A 162 14.73 80.88 -35.23
C PHE A 162 14.52 80.28 -33.84
N GLU A 163 14.53 81.10 -32.76
CA GLU A 163 14.27 80.58 -31.40
C GLU A 163 12.90 80.00 -31.25
N ASN A 164 11.87 80.52 -31.88
CA ASN A 164 10.54 79.92 -31.92
C ASN A 164 10.52 78.56 -32.59
N VAL A 165 11.26 78.38 -33.69
CA VAL A 165 11.35 77.06 -34.38
C VAL A 165 12.16 76.07 -33.54
N LYS A 166 13.25 76.55 -32.90
CA LYS A 166 14.04 75.70 -31.97
C LYS A 166 13.18 75.21 -30.81
N THR A 167 12.36 76.08 -30.22
CA THR A 167 11.44 75.72 -29.14
C THR A 167 10.42 74.60 -29.57
N ARG A 168 9.84 74.77 -30.79
CA ARG A 168 8.93 73.75 -31.34
C ARG A 168 9.61 72.42 -31.53
N LEU A 169 10.85 72.37 -31.99
CA LEU A 169 11.62 71.09 -32.10
C LEU A 169 11.84 70.49 -30.73
N GLU A 170 12.19 71.24 -29.70
CA GLU A 170 12.38 70.70 -28.34
C GLU A 170 11.05 70.14 -27.76
N VAL A 171 9.92 70.83 -28.01
CA VAL A 171 8.57 70.32 -27.63
C VAL A 171 8.25 69.01 -28.34
N ALA A 172 8.52 68.95 -29.67
CA ALA A 172 8.26 67.69 -30.43
C ALA A 172 9.14 66.55 -29.93
N LYS A 173 10.41 66.79 -29.57
CA LYS A 173 11.28 65.72 -28.94
C LYS A 173 10.72 65.25 -27.61
N SER A 174 10.36 66.18 -26.74
CA SER A 174 9.79 65.84 -25.41
C SER A 174 8.45 65.11 -25.56
N ASN A 175 7.64 65.45 -26.58
CA ASN A 175 6.39 64.70 -26.86
C ASN A 175 6.63 63.24 -27.27
N VAL A 176 7.61 62.96 -28.16
CA VAL A 176 8.00 61.61 -28.53
C VAL A 176 8.44 60.80 -27.31
N GLU A 177 9.26 61.40 -26.44
CA GLU A 177 9.73 60.75 -25.22
C GLU A 177 8.56 60.42 -24.27
N ALA A 178 7.64 61.35 -24.05
CA ALA A 178 6.46 61.16 -23.21
C ALA A 178 5.56 60.02 -23.75
N ILE A 179 5.37 59.94 -25.08
CA ILE A 179 4.58 58.85 -25.70
C ILE A 179 5.32 57.52 -25.61
N LYS A 180 6.66 57.47 -25.77
CA LYS A 180 7.47 56.26 -25.57
C LYS A 180 7.34 55.75 -24.12
N ASN A 181 7.44 56.61 -23.14
CA ASN A 181 7.23 56.23 -21.73
C ASN A 181 5.81 55.70 -21.48
N THR A 182 4.79 56.23 -22.15
CA THR A 182 3.41 55.74 -22.09
C THR A 182 3.28 54.33 -22.71
N TYR A 183 3.97 54.09 -23.83
CA TYR A 183 4.02 52.75 -24.45
C TYR A 183 4.71 51.72 -23.53
N ASP A 184 5.86 52.10 -22.95
CA ASP A 184 6.58 51.22 -22.03
C ASP A 184 5.74 50.86 -20.79
N ALA A 185 4.99 51.84 -20.25
CA ALA A 185 4.03 51.59 -19.18
C ALA A 185 2.90 50.61 -19.61
N SER A 186 2.39 50.77 -20.84
CA SER A 186 1.37 49.86 -21.40
C SER A 186 1.90 48.43 -21.60
N GLN A 187 3.14 48.29 -22.06
CA GLN A 187 3.86 47.02 -22.15
C GLN A 187 4.07 46.38 -20.78
N GLY A 188 4.44 47.20 -19.76
CA GLY A 188 4.53 46.78 -18.38
C GLY A 188 3.23 46.16 -17.88
N ARG A 189 2.10 46.82 -18.13
CA ARG A 189 0.77 46.34 -17.76
C ARG A 189 0.41 45.01 -18.42
N THR A 190 0.78 44.85 -19.70
CA THR A 190 0.58 43.55 -20.41
C THR A 190 1.39 42.43 -19.74
N ARG A 191 2.63 42.68 -19.33
CA ARG A 191 3.47 41.71 -18.59
C ARG A 191 2.87 41.34 -17.24
N ASP A 192 2.33 42.32 -16.51
CA ASP A 192 1.70 42.12 -15.20
C ASP A 192 0.48 41.18 -15.31
N VAL A 193 -0.39 41.41 -16.32
CA VAL A 193 -1.54 40.55 -16.53
C VAL A 193 -1.11 39.12 -16.96
N ASN A 194 -0.06 39.00 -17.77
CA ASN A 194 0.49 37.67 -18.13
C ASN A 194 1.06 36.94 -16.88
N ALA A 195 1.70 37.63 -15.95
CA ALA A 195 2.14 37.08 -14.68
C ALA A 195 0.94 36.57 -13.83
N GLN A 196 -0.16 37.37 -13.80
CA GLN A 196 -1.40 36.95 -13.13
C GLN A 196 -2.01 35.66 -13.77
N ILE A 197 -1.93 35.51 -15.09
CA ILE A 197 -2.34 34.28 -15.78
C ILE A 197 -1.52 33.08 -15.31
N ALA A 198 -0.21 33.25 -15.14
CA ALA A 198 0.64 32.14 -14.61
C ALA A 198 0.20 31.72 -13.20
N VAL A 199 -0.13 32.67 -12.33
CA VAL A 199 -0.67 32.41 -10.99
C VAL A 199 -2.03 31.70 -11.08
N ALA A 200 -2.94 32.16 -11.96
CA ALA A 200 -4.26 31.54 -12.14
C ALA A 200 -4.13 30.10 -12.64
N LYS A 201 -3.22 29.81 -13.58
CA LYS A 201 -2.93 28.44 -14.05
C LYS A 201 -2.43 27.53 -12.93
N ALA A 202 -1.55 28.03 -12.06
CA ALA A 202 -1.08 27.29 -10.88
C ALA A 202 -2.24 26.98 -9.91
N ASN A 203 -3.15 27.94 -9.69
CA ASN A 203 -4.36 27.74 -8.87
C ASN A 203 -5.28 26.65 -9.50
N ILE A 204 -5.50 26.66 -10.81
CA ILE A 204 -6.27 25.62 -11.50
C ILE A 204 -5.63 24.26 -11.27
N GLN A 205 -4.30 24.13 -11.38
CA GLN A 205 -3.61 22.87 -11.14
C GLN A 205 -3.82 22.38 -9.68
N GLN A 206 -3.78 23.29 -8.72
CA GLN A 206 -4.09 22.97 -7.32
C GLN A 206 -5.53 22.49 -7.15
N ARG A 207 -6.52 23.14 -7.79
CA ARG A 207 -7.94 22.71 -7.75
C ARG A 207 -8.15 21.35 -8.42
N LYS A 208 -7.46 21.08 -9.54
CA LYS A 208 -7.47 19.76 -10.18
C LYS A 208 -6.94 18.66 -9.25
N SER A 209 -5.83 18.91 -8.58
CA SER A 209 -5.29 17.95 -7.61
C SER A 209 -6.24 17.71 -6.43
N THR A 210 -6.96 18.74 -5.98
CA THR A 210 -7.99 18.62 -4.93
C THR A 210 -9.15 17.75 -5.43
N LEU A 211 -9.64 18.00 -6.65
CA LEU A 211 -10.70 17.21 -7.27
C LEU A 211 -10.32 15.73 -7.39
N GLU A 212 -9.10 15.45 -7.87
CA GLU A 212 -8.62 14.06 -7.99
C GLU A 212 -8.52 13.36 -6.62
N ARG A 213 -8.14 14.09 -5.56
CA ARG A 213 -8.14 13.54 -4.19
C ARG A 213 -9.57 13.16 -3.74
N VAL A 214 -10.55 14.04 -3.98
CA VAL A 214 -11.95 13.77 -3.60
C VAL A 214 -12.51 12.58 -4.39
N LYS A 215 -12.20 12.47 -5.69
CA LYS A 215 -12.56 11.31 -6.50
C LYS A 215 -11.95 10.01 -5.96
N LEU A 216 -10.70 10.07 -5.48
CA LEU A 216 -10.03 8.93 -4.89
C LEU A 216 -10.68 8.52 -3.56
N ASP A 217 -11.04 9.47 -2.71
CA ASP A 217 -11.75 9.22 -1.46
C ASP A 217 -13.13 8.61 -1.74
N MET A 218 -13.85 9.11 -2.75
CA MET A 218 -15.11 8.53 -3.23
C MET A 218 -14.93 7.08 -3.74
N LYS A 219 -13.85 6.78 -4.47
CA LYS A 219 -13.52 5.41 -4.87
C LYS A 219 -13.29 4.50 -3.66
N TYR A 220 -12.67 5.01 -2.61
CA TYR A 220 -12.41 4.26 -1.37
C TYR A 220 -13.66 4.03 -0.51
N SER A 221 -14.80 4.66 -0.82
CA SER A 221 -16.10 4.33 -0.20
C SER A 221 -16.59 2.94 -0.63
N VAL A 222 -16.03 2.34 -1.67
CA VAL A 222 -16.25 0.95 -2.04
C VAL A 222 -15.02 0.14 -1.65
N ILE A 223 -15.19 -0.73 -0.66
CA ILE A 223 -14.11 -1.56 -0.14
C ILE A 223 -14.14 -2.89 -0.88
N VAL A 224 -13.00 -3.23 -1.49
CA VAL A 224 -12.85 -4.44 -2.32
C VAL A 224 -11.83 -5.41 -1.73
N ALA A 225 -11.95 -6.67 -2.09
CA ALA A 225 -11.00 -7.72 -1.70
C ALA A 225 -9.61 -7.45 -2.30
N PRO A 226 -8.53 -7.43 -1.47
CA PRO A 226 -7.17 -7.16 -1.93
C PRO A 226 -6.53 -8.37 -2.65
N SER A 227 -6.98 -9.59 -2.36
CA SER A 227 -6.51 -10.85 -2.93
C SER A 227 -7.64 -11.87 -3.04
N ASP A 228 -7.38 -12.97 -3.76
CA ASP A 228 -8.27 -14.13 -3.74
C ASP A 228 -8.15 -14.86 -2.42
N GLY A 229 -9.26 -15.32 -1.86
CA GLY A 229 -9.21 -16.03 -0.59
C GLY A 229 -10.56 -16.26 0.05
N TYR A 230 -10.54 -16.60 1.32
CA TYR A 230 -11.76 -16.75 2.14
C TYR A 230 -11.86 -15.60 3.14
N MET A 231 -13.05 -15.00 3.20
CA MET A 231 -13.35 -13.99 4.22
C MET A 231 -13.39 -14.60 5.61
N GLY A 232 -12.92 -13.90 6.59
CA GLY A 232 -13.12 -14.20 8.00
C GLY A 232 -14.55 -13.92 8.46
N LYS A 233 -14.76 -13.96 9.78
CA LYS A 233 -16.03 -13.60 10.39
C LYS A 233 -16.29 -12.09 10.22
N LYS A 234 -17.56 -11.71 10.00
CA LYS A 234 -17.99 -10.31 9.97
C LYS A 234 -17.88 -9.67 11.36
N ASN A 235 -17.20 -8.54 11.43
CA ASN A 235 -17.07 -7.74 12.66
C ASN A 235 -17.83 -6.41 12.58
N LEU A 236 -18.53 -6.16 11.47
CA LEU A 236 -19.27 -4.93 11.20
C LEU A 236 -20.74 -5.22 10.93
N GLN A 237 -21.57 -4.20 11.18
CA GLN A 237 -22.99 -4.19 10.87
C GLN A 237 -23.34 -3.02 9.97
N GLU A 238 -24.39 -3.16 9.18
CA GLU A 238 -24.97 -2.06 8.40
C GLU A 238 -25.45 -0.95 9.34
N GLY A 239 -25.25 0.31 8.93
CA GLY A 239 -25.47 1.47 9.77
C GLY A 239 -24.33 1.82 10.75
N GLN A 240 -23.29 0.99 10.88
CA GLN A 240 -22.15 1.28 11.73
C GLN A 240 -21.22 2.31 11.06
N TYR A 241 -20.68 3.25 11.85
CA TYR A 241 -19.68 4.19 11.37
C TYR A 241 -18.29 3.56 11.38
N VAL A 242 -17.57 3.70 10.27
CA VAL A 242 -16.21 3.19 10.06
C VAL A 242 -15.24 4.36 9.87
N GLN A 243 -14.08 4.28 10.50
CA GLN A 243 -13.02 5.28 10.38
C GLN A 243 -11.92 4.81 9.42
N LYS A 244 -11.23 5.77 8.81
CA LYS A 244 -10.04 5.49 8.01
C LYS A 244 -8.96 4.81 8.87
N GLY A 245 -8.40 3.69 8.37
CA GLY A 245 -7.43 2.87 9.08
C GLY A 245 -8.05 1.80 9.99
N GLN A 246 -9.36 1.78 10.18
CA GLN A 246 -10.05 0.75 10.96
C GLN A 246 -10.03 -0.58 10.20
N THR A 247 -9.69 -1.67 10.91
CA THR A 247 -9.82 -3.03 10.38
C THR A 247 -11.28 -3.41 10.29
N ILE A 248 -11.72 -3.76 9.08
CA ILE A 248 -13.12 -4.10 8.77
C ILE A 248 -13.35 -5.60 8.60
N GLY A 249 -12.29 -6.36 8.39
CA GLY A 249 -12.33 -7.81 8.23
C GLY A 249 -10.95 -8.38 7.97
N PHE A 250 -10.92 -9.68 7.78
CA PHE A 250 -9.71 -10.42 7.45
C PHE A 250 -9.96 -11.31 6.22
N ILE A 251 -8.96 -11.46 5.38
CA ILE A 251 -8.97 -12.42 4.27
C ILE A 251 -7.83 -13.40 4.44
N VAL A 252 -8.14 -14.69 4.34
CA VAL A 252 -7.15 -15.77 4.30
C VAL A 252 -6.76 -15.96 2.85
N ASP A 253 -5.52 -15.58 2.51
CA ASP A 253 -5.00 -15.59 1.14
C ASP A 253 -4.62 -17.03 0.72
N GLN A 254 -5.25 -17.54 -0.34
CA GLN A 254 -4.97 -18.89 -0.83
C GLN A 254 -3.75 -18.97 -1.76
N ASN A 255 -3.29 -17.84 -2.30
CA ASN A 255 -2.25 -17.84 -3.32
C ASN A 255 -0.83 -17.80 -2.76
N GLN A 256 -0.65 -17.37 -1.50
CA GLN A 256 0.67 -17.20 -0.89
C GLN A 256 1.24 -18.47 -0.23
N GLY A 257 0.51 -19.59 -0.34
CA GLY A 257 0.96 -20.86 0.22
C GLY A 257 0.70 -21.01 1.72
N LYS A 258 1.02 -22.22 2.21
CA LYS A 258 0.83 -22.62 3.61
C LYS A 258 2.17 -23.09 4.17
N TRP A 259 2.32 -22.96 5.48
CA TRP A 259 3.51 -23.46 6.19
C TRP A 259 3.11 -24.01 7.56
N ILE A 260 4.02 -24.72 8.18
CA ILE A 260 3.91 -25.14 9.59
C ILE A 260 4.82 -24.24 10.42
N VAL A 261 4.33 -23.85 11.59
CA VAL A 261 5.18 -23.38 12.69
C VAL A 261 5.18 -24.47 13.72
N ALA A 262 6.34 -25.10 13.90
CA ALA A 262 6.57 -26.21 14.83
C ALA A 262 7.54 -25.76 15.93
N ASN A 263 7.13 -25.91 17.20
CA ASN A 263 7.92 -25.49 18.33
C ASN A 263 8.72 -26.68 18.85
N PHE A 264 10.02 -26.66 18.63
CA PHE A 264 10.96 -27.69 19.12
C PHE A 264 11.65 -27.26 20.39
N GLU A 265 12.03 -28.22 21.23
CA GLU A 265 12.77 -27.95 22.45
C GLU A 265 14.23 -27.53 22.14
N GLU A 266 14.84 -26.76 23.05
CA GLU A 266 16.24 -26.33 22.97
C GLU A 266 17.21 -27.48 22.67
N THR A 267 16.97 -28.64 23.27
CA THR A 267 17.78 -29.86 23.08
C THR A 267 17.69 -30.48 21.70
N GLN A 268 16.63 -30.16 20.95
CA GLN A 268 16.35 -30.69 19.61
C GLN A 268 16.92 -29.80 18.50
N ILE A 269 16.88 -28.46 18.69
CA ILE A 269 17.30 -27.47 17.69
C ILE A 269 18.75 -27.65 17.24
N ALA A 270 19.65 -28.03 18.15
CA ALA A 270 21.07 -28.21 17.82
C ALA A 270 21.35 -29.29 16.76
N LYS A 271 20.35 -30.15 16.49
CA LYS A 271 20.43 -31.26 15.52
C LYS A 271 19.65 -30.99 14.24
N MET A 272 19.19 -29.73 14.04
CA MET A 272 18.38 -29.31 12.92
C MET A 272 19.14 -28.30 12.08
N GLN A 273 18.88 -28.33 10.78
CA GLN A 273 19.46 -27.40 9.80
C GLN A 273 18.41 -26.95 8.81
N GLU A 274 18.58 -25.73 8.30
CA GLU A 274 17.78 -25.24 7.18
C GLU A 274 17.92 -26.16 5.97
N GLY A 275 16.81 -26.40 5.30
CA GLY A 275 16.78 -27.27 4.15
C GLY A 275 16.53 -28.75 4.43
N GLN A 276 16.46 -29.20 5.70
CA GLN A 276 16.09 -30.58 6.04
C GLN A 276 14.63 -30.86 5.69
N GLU A 277 14.38 -32.10 5.27
CA GLU A 277 13.05 -32.62 5.03
C GLU A 277 12.33 -32.86 6.36
N ALA A 278 11.04 -32.63 6.38
CA ALA A 278 10.17 -32.90 7.52
C ALA A 278 8.94 -33.67 7.07
N THR A 279 8.54 -34.64 7.87
CA THR A 279 7.29 -35.36 7.72
C THR A 279 6.25 -34.78 8.66
N ILE A 280 5.06 -34.47 8.16
CA ILE A 280 4.02 -33.75 8.87
C ILE A 280 2.74 -34.58 8.85
N THR A 281 2.15 -34.84 10.01
CA THR A 281 0.83 -35.42 10.14
C THR A 281 -0.10 -34.41 10.78
N VAL A 282 -1.18 -34.06 10.11
CA VAL A 282 -2.17 -33.07 10.61
C VAL A 282 -3.29 -33.83 11.33
N ASP A 283 -3.65 -33.42 12.54
CA ASP A 283 -4.63 -34.13 13.38
C ASP A 283 -5.99 -34.31 12.71
N ALA A 284 -6.37 -33.36 11.85
CA ALA A 284 -7.62 -33.47 11.07
C ALA A 284 -7.58 -34.55 9.97
N TYR A 285 -6.38 -35.03 9.59
CA TYR A 285 -6.15 -36.02 8.52
C TYR A 285 -5.08 -37.01 8.93
N PRO A 286 -5.36 -37.89 9.93
CA PRO A 286 -4.35 -38.77 10.54
C PRO A 286 -3.81 -39.82 9.58
N ASP A 287 -4.60 -40.22 8.57
CA ASP A 287 -4.21 -41.23 7.57
C ASP A 287 -3.38 -40.63 6.42
N GLU A 288 -3.14 -39.30 6.43
CA GLU A 288 -2.41 -38.63 5.38
C GLU A 288 -1.12 -38.00 5.89
N THR A 289 -0.05 -38.31 5.21
CA THR A 289 1.26 -37.73 5.47
C THR A 289 1.53 -36.59 4.50
N PHE A 290 1.95 -35.46 5.04
CA PHE A 290 2.41 -34.30 4.29
C PHE A 290 3.94 -34.18 4.42
N HIS A 291 4.55 -33.58 3.42
CA HIS A 291 5.99 -33.38 3.38
C HIS A 291 6.28 -31.88 3.38
N GLY A 292 7.35 -31.52 4.05
CA GLY A 292 7.83 -30.16 4.10
C GLY A 292 9.33 -30.07 4.20
N LYS A 293 9.83 -28.86 4.13
CA LYS A 293 11.24 -28.54 4.26
C LYS A 293 11.43 -27.40 5.24
N ILE A 294 12.41 -27.54 6.14
CA ILE A 294 12.76 -26.46 7.08
C ILE A 294 13.21 -25.25 6.27
N GLU A 295 12.46 -24.16 6.36
CA GLU A 295 12.79 -22.88 5.75
C GLU A 295 13.72 -22.07 6.66
N SER A 296 13.40 -22.00 7.94
CA SER A 296 14.18 -21.23 8.92
C SER A 296 13.97 -21.73 10.34
N LEU A 297 15.01 -21.56 11.16
CA LEU A 297 14.95 -21.76 12.59
C LEU A 297 14.97 -20.37 13.27
N SER A 298 14.09 -20.17 14.26
CA SER A 298 14.05 -18.90 14.99
C SER A 298 15.35 -18.68 15.78
N PRO A 299 15.93 -17.46 15.74
CA PRO A 299 17.11 -17.13 16.53
C PRO A 299 16.83 -16.94 18.01
N ALA A 300 15.55 -16.88 18.42
CA ALA A 300 15.13 -16.70 19.81
C ALA A 300 13.84 -17.47 20.11
N THR A 301 13.53 -17.66 21.39
CA THR A 301 12.29 -18.29 21.83
C THR A 301 11.08 -17.40 21.55
N GLY A 302 9.89 -17.99 21.49
CA GLY A 302 8.66 -17.23 21.30
C GLY A 302 8.38 -16.21 22.41
N SER A 303 8.88 -16.46 23.64
CA SER A 303 8.75 -15.53 24.77
C SER A 303 9.61 -14.26 24.62
N GLU A 304 10.78 -14.34 24.01
CA GLU A 304 11.66 -13.17 23.77
C GLU A 304 11.09 -12.20 22.74
N PHE A 305 10.29 -12.69 21.76
CA PHE A 305 9.59 -11.87 20.80
C PHE A 305 8.22 -11.36 21.28
N SER A 306 7.82 -11.72 22.51
CA SER A 306 6.57 -11.23 23.09
C SER A 306 6.66 -9.76 23.50
N LEU A 307 5.61 -8.98 23.21
CA LEU A 307 5.49 -7.58 23.67
C LEU A 307 5.42 -7.46 25.20
N LEU A 308 5.14 -8.55 25.92
CA LEU A 308 5.13 -8.65 27.38
C LEU A 308 6.05 -9.80 27.79
N PRO A 309 7.36 -9.56 27.92
CA PRO A 309 8.28 -10.60 28.41
C PRO A 309 7.90 -10.99 29.83
N THR A 310 7.87 -12.29 30.10
CA THR A 310 7.63 -12.83 31.44
C THR A 310 8.84 -12.60 32.32
N ASN A 311 8.92 -11.43 32.94
CA ASN A 311 9.96 -11.12 33.94
C ASN A 311 9.59 -11.76 35.29
N ASN A 312 10.26 -12.84 35.64
CA ASN A 312 10.19 -13.40 36.98
C ASN A 312 10.99 -12.54 37.97
N ALA A 313 10.42 -11.37 38.33
CA ALA A 313 11.05 -10.41 39.25
C ALA A 313 11.10 -10.90 40.75
N THR A 314 10.59 -12.10 41.05
CA THR A 314 10.42 -12.61 42.43
C THR A 314 11.55 -13.51 42.92
N GLY A 315 12.69 -13.56 42.23
CA GLY A 315 13.92 -14.16 42.76
C GLY A 315 14.03 -15.70 42.77
N ASN A 316 13.00 -16.43 42.36
CA ASN A 316 13.05 -17.89 42.26
C ASN A 316 13.14 -18.29 40.77
N PHE A 317 14.35 -18.56 40.28
CA PHE A 317 14.55 -19.06 38.92
C PHE A 317 14.20 -20.55 38.82
N VAL A 318 13.11 -20.87 38.14
CA VAL A 318 12.79 -22.25 37.81
C VAL A 318 13.18 -22.48 36.35
N LYS A 319 14.10 -23.40 36.09
CA LYS A 319 14.48 -23.80 34.73
C LYS A 319 13.29 -24.52 34.07
N ILE A 320 12.67 -23.85 33.07
CA ILE A 320 11.64 -24.44 32.23
C ILE A 320 12.23 -24.73 30.87
N THR A 321 11.73 -25.79 30.21
CA THR A 321 12.14 -26.15 28.86
C THR A 321 11.72 -25.03 27.90
N GLN A 322 12.69 -24.45 27.22
CA GLN A 322 12.45 -23.42 26.20
C GLN A 322 12.13 -24.07 24.87
N ARG A 323 11.22 -23.44 24.10
CA ARG A 323 10.85 -23.88 22.75
C ARG A 323 11.18 -22.82 21.73
N PHE A 324 11.70 -23.26 20.60
CA PHE A 324 12.07 -22.44 19.47
C PHE A 324 11.14 -22.73 18.28
N PRO A 325 10.48 -21.72 17.72
CA PRO A 325 9.67 -21.92 16.54
C PRO A 325 10.53 -22.19 15.29
N VAL A 326 10.20 -23.24 14.58
CA VAL A 326 10.79 -23.64 13.31
C VAL A 326 9.72 -23.50 12.23
N ARG A 327 10.06 -22.77 11.16
CA ARG A 327 9.18 -22.62 10.01
C ARG A 327 9.47 -23.68 8.98
N ILE A 328 8.45 -24.40 8.56
CA ILE A 328 8.53 -25.53 7.62
C ILE A 328 7.56 -25.26 6.48
N LEU A 329 8.07 -25.15 5.27
CA LEU A 329 7.27 -25.01 4.06
C LEU A 329 6.81 -26.39 3.58
N PHE A 330 5.54 -26.51 3.19
CA PHE A 330 5.04 -27.69 2.51
C PHE A 330 5.67 -27.84 1.13
N THR A 331 6.02 -29.08 0.78
CA THR A 331 6.56 -29.42 -0.56
C THR A 331 5.55 -30.19 -1.40
N ASP A 332 4.41 -30.57 -0.81
CA ASP A 332 3.31 -31.26 -1.49
C ASP A 332 2.60 -30.31 -2.47
N ASP A 333 1.90 -30.90 -3.45
CA ASP A 333 1.12 -30.19 -4.45
C ASP A 333 0.02 -29.32 -3.82
N ALA A 334 -0.24 -28.15 -4.41
CA ALA A 334 -1.24 -27.20 -3.94
C ALA A 334 -2.65 -27.84 -3.79
N SER A 335 -3.01 -28.81 -4.65
CA SER A 335 -4.28 -29.53 -4.58
C SER A 335 -4.44 -30.31 -3.27
N LYS A 336 -3.36 -30.95 -2.80
CA LYS A 336 -3.34 -31.70 -1.53
C LYS A 336 -3.42 -30.77 -0.32
N LEU A 337 -2.85 -29.57 -0.45
CA LEU A 337 -2.82 -28.56 0.61
C LEU A 337 -4.12 -27.76 0.75
N GLN A 338 -5.02 -27.76 -0.25
CA GLN A 338 -6.27 -26.97 -0.21
C GLN A 338 -7.16 -27.28 0.98
N LYS A 339 -7.17 -28.53 1.45
CA LYS A 339 -7.98 -28.97 2.59
C LYS A 339 -7.43 -28.52 3.95
N LEU A 340 -6.15 -28.17 4.05
CA LEU A 340 -5.55 -27.65 5.27
C LEU A 340 -6.07 -26.23 5.52
N ARG A 341 -6.24 -25.88 6.81
CA ARG A 341 -6.68 -24.54 7.24
C ARG A 341 -5.76 -24.02 8.32
N ALA A 342 -5.55 -22.71 8.36
CA ALA A 342 -4.80 -22.06 9.42
C ALA A 342 -5.37 -22.43 10.80
N GLY A 343 -4.47 -22.75 11.76
CA GLY A 343 -4.82 -23.12 13.11
C GLY A 343 -5.02 -24.63 13.33
N MET A 344 -4.99 -25.47 12.26
CA MET A 344 -4.97 -26.92 12.45
C MET A 344 -3.70 -27.36 13.16
N ASN A 345 -3.82 -28.24 14.16
CA ASN A 345 -2.69 -28.83 14.85
C ASN A 345 -2.05 -29.93 13.99
N ALA A 346 -0.77 -30.12 14.19
CA ALA A 346 0.01 -31.11 13.48
C ALA A 346 1.11 -31.67 14.36
N GLU A 347 1.56 -32.88 14.01
CA GLU A 347 2.76 -33.50 14.53
C GLU A 347 3.84 -33.49 13.46
N VAL A 348 5.06 -33.11 13.84
CA VAL A 348 6.17 -32.94 12.90
C VAL A 348 7.34 -33.82 13.32
N PHE A 349 7.88 -34.53 12.33
CA PHE A 349 9.04 -35.42 12.47
C PHE A 349 10.15 -34.93 11.54
N VAL A 350 11.32 -34.65 12.13
CA VAL A 350 12.52 -34.24 11.39
C VAL A 350 13.62 -35.27 11.60
N PRO A 351 14.24 -35.84 10.58
CA PRO A 351 15.36 -36.75 10.74
C PRO A 351 16.51 -36.06 11.45
N LYS A 352 17.19 -36.74 12.38
CA LYS A 352 18.41 -36.22 13.01
C LYS A 352 19.52 -36.18 11.97
N SER A 353 20.21 -35.03 11.88
CA SER A 353 21.41 -34.88 11.05
C SER A 353 22.63 -35.55 11.66
#